data_0cd48ad3695d787fecaf2d5d97050e7f
#
_entry.id   0cd48ad3695d787fecaf2d5d97050e7f
#
_cell.length_a   1.000
_cell.length_b   1.000
_cell.length_c   1.000
_cell.angle_alpha   90.00
_cell.angle_beta   90.00
_cell.angle_gamma   90.00
#
_symmetry.space_group_name_H-M   'P 1'
#
loop_
_entity.id
_entity.type
_entity.pdbx_description
1 polymer ?
#
loop_
_entity_poly.entity_id
_entity_poly.type
_entity_poly.pdbx_seq_one_letter_code
_entity_poly.pdbx_strand_id
1 'polypeptide(L)'
;HATRKHQDATCRFSMHADTFLSQRRQVKPLQFPVPKPAVHATLAVHGMILAFNKPYGILSQFTKEAPHHRTLAEFGFPPGVYPVGRLDADSEGLLLLSDEKGLADRLLNPSGRHPRTYWSQVEGTPSETDLRPLELGGLRIRGYCTLPCRARLMRREPDVPPRIPPVRYRASIPTSWLELTLVEGKNRQVRRMTAAIGFPTLRLLRARIGNFSLAGLKPGAWKELDSRERRQLMP
;
A
#
# COMPACT_ATOMS: atom_id res chain seq x y z
N HIS A 1 -39.26 4.73 -69.39
CA HIS A 1 -38.43 5.24 -68.30
C HIS A 1 -38.80 4.52 -67.05
N ALA A 2 -37.87 3.66 -66.60
CA ALA A 2 -38.12 2.64 -65.63
C ALA A 2 -37.97 3.18 -64.19
N THR A 3 -39.04 3.11 -63.44
CA THR A 3 -39.05 3.22 -61.94
C THR A 3 -38.89 1.85 -61.33
N ARG A 4 -37.77 1.58 -60.66
CA ARG A 4 -37.57 0.39 -59.85
C ARG A 4 -37.99 0.66 -58.41
N LYS A 5 -38.97 -0.11 -57.93
CA LYS A 5 -39.39 -0.24 -56.56
C LYS A 5 -38.33 -0.98 -55.80
N HIS A 6 -37.89 -0.45 -54.66
CA HIS A 6 -37.16 -1.20 -53.63
C HIS A 6 -38.16 -1.64 -52.58
N GLN A 7 -38.21 -2.94 -52.41
CA GLN A 7 -39.01 -3.61 -51.37
C GLN A 7 -38.24 -3.55 -50.02
N ASP A 8 -38.95 -3.10 -49.01
CA ASP A 8 -38.55 -3.21 -47.61
C ASP A 8 -38.54 -4.67 -47.14
N ALA A 9 -37.37 -5.12 -46.71
CA ALA A 9 -37.23 -6.39 -45.95
C ALA A 9 -37.08 -6.05 -44.46
N THR A 10 -38.21 -5.98 -43.77
CA THR A 10 -38.24 -5.97 -42.29
C THR A 10 -37.83 -7.33 -41.72
N CYS A 11 -36.59 -7.38 -41.25
CA CYS A 11 -36.12 -8.51 -40.48
C CYS A 11 -36.55 -8.32 -39.00
N ARG A 12 -37.57 -9.08 -38.61
CA ARG A 12 -37.98 -9.20 -37.20
C ARG A 12 -36.91 -10.00 -36.43
N PHE A 13 -36.14 -9.31 -35.63
CA PHE A 13 -35.31 -9.93 -34.60
C PHE A 13 -36.18 -10.13 -33.32
N SER A 14 -36.49 -11.36 -33.05
CA SER A 14 -37.13 -11.79 -31.80
C SER A 14 -36.23 -11.50 -30.64
N MET A 15 -36.72 -10.72 -29.67
CA MET A 15 -36.11 -10.49 -28.37
C MET A 15 -36.16 -11.79 -27.56
N HIS A 16 -35.00 -12.38 -27.32
CA HIS A 16 -34.74 -13.20 -26.13
C HIS A 16 -33.67 -12.48 -25.32
N ALA A 17 -34.09 -11.41 -24.65
CA ALA A 17 -33.38 -10.85 -23.55
C ALA A 17 -34.02 -11.44 -22.29
N ASP A 18 -33.36 -12.37 -21.63
CA ASP A 18 -33.47 -12.63 -20.19
C ASP A 18 -32.70 -13.92 -19.89
N THR A 19 -31.57 -13.79 -19.29
CA THR A 19 -30.97 -14.72 -18.28
C THR A 19 -29.44 -14.54 -18.18
N PHE A 20 -28.94 -13.30 -17.99
CA PHE A 20 -27.53 -13.12 -17.63
C PHE A 20 -27.30 -12.02 -16.57
N LEU A 21 -28.24 -11.89 -15.64
CA LEU A 21 -28.10 -10.98 -14.49
C LEU A 21 -28.46 -11.71 -13.20
N SER A 22 -27.55 -12.52 -12.64
CA SER A 22 -27.50 -12.73 -11.18
C SER A 22 -26.46 -13.78 -10.79
N GLN A 23 -25.17 -13.48 -10.98
CA GLN A 23 -24.12 -14.10 -10.16
C GLN A 23 -23.06 -13.05 -9.82
N ARG A 24 -23.45 -11.97 -9.17
CA ARG A 24 -22.51 -11.25 -8.31
C ARG A 24 -22.22 -12.20 -7.15
N ARG A 25 -21.10 -12.95 -7.25
CA ARG A 25 -20.55 -13.63 -6.09
C ARG A 25 -20.34 -12.59 -5.00
N GLN A 26 -21.14 -12.68 -3.95
CA GLN A 26 -20.91 -11.92 -2.72
C GLN A 26 -19.56 -12.38 -2.18
N VAL A 27 -18.54 -11.57 -2.38
CA VAL A 27 -17.23 -11.76 -1.73
C VAL A 27 -17.48 -11.48 -0.26
N LYS A 28 -17.54 -12.53 0.57
CA LYS A 28 -17.61 -12.38 2.03
C LYS A 28 -16.46 -11.47 2.48
N PRO A 29 -16.73 -10.49 3.36
CA PRO A 29 -15.67 -9.66 3.89
C PRO A 29 -14.65 -10.54 4.60
N LEU A 30 -13.37 -10.40 4.25
CA LEU A 30 -12.29 -11.08 4.94
C LEU A 30 -12.30 -10.66 6.42
N GLN A 31 -12.55 -11.63 7.28
CA GLN A 31 -12.33 -11.48 8.70
C GLN A 31 -10.86 -11.81 8.98
N PHE A 32 -10.10 -10.81 9.36
CA PHE A 32 -8.76 -11.03 9.89
C PHE A 32 -8.90 -11.49 11.34
N PRO A 33 -8.13 -12.53 11.78
CA PRO A 33 -8.14 -12.92 13.17
C PRO A 33 -7.63 -11.74 14.02
N VAL A 34 -8.45 -11.30 14.97
CA VAL A 34 -8.04 -10.30 15.96
C VAL A 34 -7.06 -10.99 16.91
N PRO A 35 -5.79 -10.60 16.95
CA PRO A 35 -4.87 -11.19 17.91
C PRO A 35 -5.33 -10.84 19.34
N LYS A 36 -5.41 -11.84 20.23
CA LYS A 36 -5.63 -11.59 21.65
C LYS A 36 -4.43 -10.81 22.19
N PRO A 37 -4.64 -9.71 22.91
CA PRO A 37 -3.54 -8.96 23.48
C PRO A 37 -2.80 -9.84 24.48
N ALA A 38 -1.50 -10.01 24.31
CA ALA A 38 -0.62 -10.53 25.33
C ALA A 38 -0.51 -9.45 26.41
N VAL A 39 -1.19 -9.64 27.54
CA VAL A 39 -1.16 -8.72 28.67
C VAL A 39 0.18 -8.91 29.40
N HIS A 40 1.17 -8.13 29.04
CA HIS A 40 2.34 -7.92 29.87
C HIS A 40 2.27 -6.51 30.44
N ALA A 41 1.73 -6.42 31.66
CA ALA A 41 1.79 -5.21 32.47
C ALA A 41 3.24 -5.00 32.93
N THR A 42 4.02 -4.28 32.16
CA THR A 42 5.26 -3.66 32.63
C THR A 42 5.02 -2.16 32.64
N LEU A 43 5.09 -1.54 33.80
CA LEU A 43 5.03 -0.11 34.00
C LEU A 43 6.15 0.57 33.18
N ALA A 44 5.87 0.92 31.94
CA ALA A 44 6.79 1.65 31.08
C ALA A 44 6.48 3.14 31.19
N VAL A 45 7.47 3.90 31.62
CA VAL A 45 7.52 5.38 31.62
C VAL A 45 7.42 5.95 30.19
N HIS A 46 7.43 5.09 29.19
CA HIS A 46 7.35 5.44 27.77
C HIS A 46 6.03 4.94 27.20
N GLY A 47 5.37 5.78 26.37
CA GLY A 47 4.14 5.42 25.68
C GLY A 47 4.29 4.17 24.80
N MET A 48 3.19 3.58 24.42
CA MET A 48 3.11 2.37 23.59
C MET A 48 3.45 2.68 22.13
N ILE A 49 4.24 1.84 21.47
CA ILE A 49 4.47 1.87 20.03
C ILE A 49 4.09 0.51 19.45
N LEU A 50 3.13 0.51 18.53
CA LEU A 50 2.66 -0.68 17.86
C LEU A 50 3.16 -0.70 16.41
N ALA A 51 3.65 -1.86 15.96
CA ALA A 51 3.86 -2.15 14.55
C ALA A 51 2.66 -2.91 14.02
N PHE A 52 2.07 -2.41 12.96
CA PHE A 52 0.91 -2.99 12.28
C PHE A 52 1.23 -3.28 10.82
N ASN A 53 0.96 -4.51 10.36
CA ASN A 53 0.98 -4.82 8.94
C ASN A 53 -0.36 -4.47 8.31
N LYS A 54 -0.48 -3.23 7.84
CA LYS A 54 -1.71 -2.70 7.25
C LYS A 54 -2.06 -3.43 5.95
N PRO A 55 -3.22 -4.09 5.86
CA PRO A 55 -3.69 -4.69 4.63
C PRO A 55 -4.07 -3.65 3.56
N TYR A 56 -4.17 -4.10 2.32
CA TYR A 56 -4.76 -3.35 1.21
C TYR A 56 -6.22 -2.96 1.52
N GLY A 57 -6.64 -1.79 1.07
CA GLY A 57 -8.02 -1.30 1.21
C GLY A 57 -8.37 -0.71 2.57
N ILE A 58 -7.43 -0.66 3.53
CA ILE A 58 -7.65 -0.09 4.85
C ILE A 58 -7.15 1.36 4.90
N LEU A 59 -8.01 2.28 5.35
CA LEU A 59 -7.64 3.67 5.60
C LEU A 59 -6.80 3.77 6.89
N SER A 60 -5.75 4.60 6.88
CA SER A 60 -4.90 4.87 8.06
C SER A 60 -5.58 5.85 9.03
N GLN A 61 -6.80 5.55 9.43
CA GLN A 61 -7.63 6.31 10.37
C GLN A 61 -8.67 5.41 11.02
N PHE A 62 -9.21 5.82 12.18
CA PHE A 62 -10.23 5.06 12.90
C PHE A 62 -11.65 5.41 12.43
N THR A 63 -11.89 6.66 12.01
CA THR A 63 -13.20 7.14 11.59
C THR A 63 -13.49 6.78 10.13
N LYS A 64 -14.69 6.31 9.84
CA LYS A 64 -15.19 6.10 8.47
C LYS A 64 -15.69 7.42 7.89
N GLU A 65 -15.30 7.74 6.68
CA GLU A 65 -15.81 8.88 5.90
C GLU A 65 -16.99 8.47 4.99
N ALA A 66 -17.14 7.16 4.74
CA ALA A 66 -18.26 6.59 4.00
C ALA A 66 -18.56 5.16 4.50
N PRO A 67 -19.80 4.64 4.32
CA PRO A 67 -20.20 3.32 4.82
C PRO A 67 -19.33 2.15 4.33
N HIS A 68 -18.83 2.24 3.10
CA HIS A 68 -17.99 1.20 2.49
C HIS A 68 -16.51 1.27 2.90
N HIS A 69 -16.11 2.32 3.64
CA HIS A 69 -14.73 2.46 4.09
C HIS A 69 -14.38 1.44 5.18
N ARG A 70 -13.23 0.83 5.02
CA ARG A 70 -12.57 -0.01 6.02
C ARG A 70 -11.47 0.79 6.68
N THR A 71 -11.39 0.71 8.00
CA THR A 71 -10.51 1.57 8.80
C THR A 71 -9.74 0.77 9.85
N LEU A 72 -8.85 1.44 10.57
CA LEU A 72 -8.08 0.85 11.67
C LEU A 72 -8.97 0.35 12.83
N ALA A 73 -10.21 0.83 12.95
CA ALA A 73 -11.14 0.37 13.99
C ALA A 73 -11.46 -1.14 13.91
N GLU A 74 -11.20 -1.79 12.77
CA GLU A 74 -11.47 -3.22 12.57
C GLU A 74 -10.41 -4.16 13.20
N PHE A 75 -9.31 -3.63 13.76
CA PHE A 75 -8.15 -4.44 14.15
C PHE A 75 -7.91 -4.55 15.68
N GLY A 76 -8.84 -4.05 16.50
CA GLY A 76 -8.80 -4.23 17.95
C GLY A 76 -7.57 -3.65 18.64
N PHE A 77 -7.11 -2.49 18.21
CA PHE A 77 -5.99 -1.79 18.86
C PHE A 77 -6.36 -1.34 20.28
N PRO A 78 -5.39 -1.22 21.18
CA PRO A 78 -5.58 -0.61 22.48
C PRO A 78 -6.14 0.83 22.34
N PRO A 79 -6.92 1.31 23.34
CA PRO A 79 -7.40 2.68 23.34
C PRO A 79 -6.24 3.67 23.42
N GLY A 80 -6.44 4.86 22.86
CA GLY A 80 -5.47 5.97 22.94
C GLY A 80 -4.34 5.95 21.91
N VAL A 81 -4.15 4.86 21.15
CA VAL A 81 -3.13 4.81 20.09
C VAL A 81 -3.64 5.45 18.79
N TYR A 82 -2.76 6.20 18.13
CA TYR A 82 -3.04 6.86 16.85
C TYR A 82 -1.96 6.51 15.81
N PRO A 83 -2.29 6.51 14.51
CA PRO A 83 -1.30 6.22 13.47
C PRO A 83 -0.22 7.29 13.41
N VAL A 84 1.04 6.86 13.40
CA VAL A 84 2.22 7.70 13.21
C VAL A 84 2.47 7.84 11.72
N GLY A 85 1.91 8.89 11.13
CA GLY A 85 1.84 9.08 9.69
C GLY A 85 0.78 8.21 9.03
N ARG A 86 0.82 8.13 7.69
CA ARG A 86 -0.20 7.45 6.89
C ARG A 86 0.40 6.54 5.84
N LEU A 87 -0.35 5.50 5.49
CA LEU A 87 -0.28 4.77 4.22
C LEU A 87 -1.60 4.97 3.49
N ASP A 88 -1.56 5.14 2.18
CA ASP A 88 -2.77 5.21 1.37
C ASP A 88 -3.58 3.90 1.51
N ALA A 89 -4.87 3.94 1.21
CA ALA A 89 -5.73 2.75 1.27
C ALA A 89 -5.21 1.63 0.37
N ASP A 90 -4.68 1.98 -0.81
CA ASP A 90 -4.12 1.06 -1.80
C ASP A 90 -2.64 0.66 -1.54
N SER A 91 -2.08 1.07 -0.40
CA SER A 91 -0.73 0.70 0.04
C SER A 91 -0.80 -0.20 1.26
N GLU A 92 0.13 -1.14 1.34
CA GLU A 92 0.20 -2.18 2.37
C GLU A 92 1.44 -2.03 3.25
N GLY A 93 1.54 -2.82 4.31
CA GLY A 93 2.75 -3.00 5.08
C GLY A 93 2.82 -2.20 6.36
N LEU A 94 4.04 -1.90 6.79
CA LEU A 94 4.33 -1.37 8.12
C LEU A 94 3.72 0.01 8.37
N LEU A 95 2.76 0.07 9.27
CA LEU A 95 2.21 1.29 9.85
C LEU A 95 2.47 1.26 11.35
N LEU A 96 3.02 2.35 11.89
CA LEU A 96 3.17 2.50 13.34
C LEU A 96 1.94 3.18 13.91
N LEU A 97 1.52 2.74 15.10
CA LEU A 97 0.54 3.44 15.94
C LEU A 97 1.17 3.69 17.31
N SER A 98 0.80 4.77 17.97
CA SER A 98 1.34 5.10 19.29
C SER A 98 0.42 6.06 20.06
N ASP A 99 0.50 6.01 21.37
CA ASP A 99 0.01 7.02 22.30
C ASP A 99 1.13 7.96 22.78
N GLU A 100 2.38 7.73 22.37
CA GLU A 100 3.55 8.50 22.77
C GLU A 100 3.56 9.88 22.12
N LYS A 101 3.44 10.93 22.95
CA LYS A 101 3.52 12.32 22.49
C LYS A 101 4.87 12.62 21.86
N GLY A 102 4.86 13.33 20.71
CA GLY A 102 6.07 13.75 20.01
C GLY A 102 6.75 12.65 19.16
N LEU A 103 6.31 11.39 19.22
CA LEU A 103 6.86 10.35 18.35
C LEU A 103 6.63 10.65 16.87
N ALA A 104 5.43 11.13 16.54
CA ALA A 104 5.09 11.52 15.17
C ALA A 104 6.04 12.61 14.66
N ASP A 105 6.32 13.63 15.45
CA ASP A 105 7.23 14.71 15.07
C ASP A 105 8.65 14.19 14.85
N ARG A 106 9.14 13.33 15.73
CA ARG A 106 10.48 12.73 15.59
C ARG A 106 10.61 11.88 14.31
N LEU A 107 9.60 11.09 14.00
CA LEU A 107 9.65 10.16 12.87
C LEU A 107 9.25 10.79 11.52
N LEU A 108 8.39 11.82 11.54
CA LEU A 108 7.84 12.40 10.31
C LEU A 108 8.49 13.71 9.90
N ASN A 109 9.27 14.35 10.78
CA ASN A 109 9.95 15.59 10.49
C ASN A 109 10.89 15.41 9.28
N PRO A 110 10.72 16.20 8.21
CA PRO A 110 11.56 16.09 7.02
C PRO A 110 13.04 16.32 7.30
N SER A 111 13.39 17.15 8.29
CA SER A 111 14.78 17.42 8.67
C SER A 111 15.49 16.20 9.27
N GLY A 112 14.75 15.29 9.90
CA GLY A 112 15.26 14.02 10.43
C GLY A 112 15.66 13.02 9.36
N ARG A 113 15.26 13.23 8.11
CA ARG A 113 15.59 12.38 6.95
C ARG A 113 15.40 10.90 7.24
N HIS A 114 14.33 10.55 7.97
CA HIS A 114 14.08 9.21 8.47
C HIS A 114 13.82 8.22 7.33
N PRO A 115 14.60 7.14 7.16
CA PRO A 115 14.49 6.27 6.00
C PRO A 115 13.25 5.39 6.09
N ARG A 116 12.55 5.24 4.96
CA ARG A 116 11.43 4.32 4.78
C ARG A 116 11.67 3.48 3.54
N THR A 117 11.68 2.16 3.70
CA THR A 117 11.91 1.22 2.60
C THR A 117 10.60 0.64 2.12
N TYR A 118 10.41 0.65 0.83
CA TYR A 118 9.24 0.14 0.14
C TYR A 118 9.61 -0.96 -0.83
N TRP A 119 8.77 -1.99 -0.90
CA TRP A 119 8.76 -2.96 -2.00
C TRP A 119 7.64 -2.58 -2.95
N SER A 120 7.98 -2.38 -4.20
CA SER A 120 7.07 -1.95 -5.25
C SER A 120 7.05 -2.96 -6.39
N GLN A 121 5.91 -3.63 -6.59
CA GLN A 121 5.67 -4.38 -7.81
C GLN A 121 5.27 -3.40 -8.90
N VAL A 122 6.01 -3.38 -9.98
CA VAL A 122 5.81 -2.47 -11.12
C VAL A 122 5.48 -3.25 -12.40
N GLU A 123 4.79 -2.60 -13.34
CA GLU A 123 4.65 -3.12 -14.69
C GLU A 123 5.99 -3.04 -15.44
N GLY A 124 6.29 -4.05 -16.24
CA GLY A 124 7.50 -4.09 -17.05
C GLY A 124 8.72 -4.68 -16.34
N THR A 125 9.85 -4.65 -17.05
CA THR A 125 11.15 -5.17 -16.61
C THR A 125 12.19 -4.05 -16.65
N PRO A 126 12.24 -3.17 -15.62
CA PRO A 126 13.25 -2.12 -15.57
C PRO A 126 14.66 -2.71 -15.47
N SER A 127 15.60 -2.06 -16.13
CA SER A 127 17.04 -2.28 -15.93
C SER A 127 17.59 -1.40 -14.81
N GLU A 128 18.80 -1.66 -14.34
CA GLU A 128 19.49 -0.78 -13.38
C GLU A 128 19.64 0.66 -13.93
N THR A 129 19.81 0.81 -15.25
CA THR A 129 19.90 2.13 -15.89
C THR A 129 18.61 2.92 -15.77
N ASP A 130 17.45 2.24 -15.86
CA ASP A 130 16.13 2.88 -15.73
C ASP A 130 15.89 3.41 -14.31
N LEU A 131 16.59 2.86 -13.31
CA LEU A 131 16.46 3.29 -11.91
C LEU A 131 17.32 4.53 -11.57
N ARG A 132 18.33 4.86 -12.39
CA ARG A 132 19.23 5.98 -12.12
C ARG A 132 18.54 7.32 -11.87
N PRO A 133 17.44 7.70 -12.58
CA PRO A 133 16.74 8.94 -12.25
C PRO A 133 16.16 8.97 -10.83
N LEU A 134 15.79 7.81 -10.28
CA LEU A 134 15.33 7.69 -8.89
C LEU A 134 16.47 7.93 -7.91
N GLU A 135 17.66 7.37 -8.21
CA GLU A 135 18.84 7.47 -7.37
C GLU A 135 19.44 8.87 -7.37
N LEU A 136 19.46 9.53 -8.52
CA LEU A 136 19.95 10.91 -8.65
C LEU A 136 19.00 11.92 -8.04
N GLY A 137 17.70 11.61 -7.96
CA GLY A 137 16.69 12.57 -7.55
C GLY A 137 16.42 13.63 -8.64
N GLY A 138 15.76 14.72 -8.24
CA GLY A 138 15.43 15.81 -9.17
C GLY A 138 14.27 15.51 -10.11
N LEU A 139 13.57 14.36 -9.97
CA LEU A 139 12.36 14.09 -10.72
C LEU A 139 11.29 15.11 -10.37
N ARG A 140 10.81 15.85 -11.36
CA ARG A 140 9.75 16.83 -11.18
C ARG A 140 8.39 16.14 -11.13
N ILE A 141 7.77 16.11 -9.96
CA ILE A 141 6.50 15.44 -9.70
C ILE A 141 5.54 16.41 -9.02
N ARG A 142 4.44 16.77 -9.68
CA ARG A 142 3.39 17.66 -9.12
C ARG A 142 3.94 18.89 -8.39
N GLY A 143 4.85 19.61 -9.02
CA GLY A 143 5.36 20.89 -8.52
C GLY A 143 6.49 20.81 -7.51
N TYR A 144 7.03 19.62 -7.23
CA TYR A 144 8.27 19.48 -6.43
C TYR A 144 9.30 18.59 -7.14
N CYS A 145 10.56 18.73 -6.76
CA CYS A 145 11.64 17.85 -7.18
C CYS A 145 11.92 16.83 -6.08
N THR A 146 12.08 15.55 -6.46
CA THR A 146 12.38 14.49 -5.50
C THR A 146 13.80 14.59 -4.98
N LEU A 147 14.02 14.19 -3.74
CA LEU A 147 15.36 13.91 -3.24
C LEU A 147 15.90 12.62 -3.84
N PRO A 148 17.24 12.43 -3.86
CA PRO A 148 17.86 11.15 -4.15
C PRO A 148 17.31 10.05 -3.24
N CYS A 149 17.08 8.85 -3.80
CA CYS A 149 16.70 7.68 -3.02
C CYS A 149 17.59 6.49 -3.38
N ARG A 150 17.59 5.46 -2.54
CA ARG A 150 18.18 4.17 -2.93
C ARG A 150 17.12 3.40 -3.70
N ALA A 151 17.46 2.92 -4.90
CA ALA A 151 16.58 2.11 -5.71
C ALA A 151 17.36 0.90 -6.22
N ARG A 152 16.75 -0.28 -6.19
CA ARG A 152 17.35 -1.49 -6.75
C ARG A 152 16.31 -2.45 -7.26
N LEU A 153 16.64 -3.20 -8.28
CA LEU A 153 15.86 -4.34 -8.75
C LEU A 153 16.00 -5.49 -7.75
N MET A 154 14.90 -6.09 -7.36
CA MET A 154 14.92 -7.28 -6.51
C MET A 154 15.11 -8.53 -7.37
N ARG A 155 16.13 -9.33 -7.08
CA ARG A 155 16.42 -10.58 -7.81
C ARG A 155 15.39 -11.68 -7.62
N ARG A 156 14.63 -11.60 -6.51
CA ARG A 156 13.54 -12.53 -6.15
C ARG A 156 12.35 -11.73 -5.65
N GLU A 157 11.18 -12.25 -5.87
CA GLU A 157 9.98 -11.69 -5.25
C GLU A 157 10.11 -11.69 -3.73
N PRO A 158 9.63 -10.64 -3.04
CA PRO A 158 9.60 -10.63 -1.59
C PRO A 158 8.66 -11.73 -1.08
N ASP A 159 9.06 -12.37 0.03
CA ASP A 159 8.22 -13.34 0.73
C ASP A 159 7.07 -12.59 1.46
N VAL A 160 6.02 -12.31 0.70
CA VAL A 160 4.81 -11.64 1.18
C VAL A 160 3.58 -12.37 0.67
N PRO A 161 2.55 -12.55 1.52
CA PRO A 161 1.32 -13.20 1.11
C PRO A 161 0.69 -12.54 -0.13
N PRO A 162 -0.03 -13.29 -0.96
CA PRO A 162 -0.80 -12.72 -2.06
C PRO A 162 -1.73 -11.61 -1.59
N ARG A 163 -1.85 -10.53 -2.37
CA ARG A 163 -2.76 -9.44 -2.06
C ARG A 163 -4.22 -9.86 -2.25
N ILE A 164 -5.09 -9.38 -1.39
CA ILE A 164 -6.53 -9.57 -1.50
C ILE A 164 -7.22 -8.20 -1.53
N PRO A 165 -7.96 -7.85 -2.61
CA PRO A 165 -8.12 -8.60 -3.87
C PRO A 165 -6.79 -8.72 -4.63
N PRO A 166 -6.63 -9.72 -5.51
CA PRO A 166 -5.36 -9.93 -6.22
C PRO A 166 -5.00 -8.72 -7.08
N VAL A 167 -3.71 -8.57 -7.35
CA VAL A 167 -3.22 -7.59 -8.32
C VAL A 167 -3.78 -7.96 -9.69
N ARG A 168 -4.24 -6.97 -10.46
CA ARG A 168 -4.72 -7.22 -11.83
C ARG A 168 -3.59 -7.83 -12.66
N TYR A 169 -3.82 -9.06 -13.10
CA TYR A 169 -2.89 -9.76 -13.96
C TYR A 169 -3.16 -9.40 -15.43
N ARG A 170 -2.09 -9.11 -16.18
CA ARG A 170 -2.08 -8.92 -17.63
C ARG A 170 -1.06 -9.87 -18.22
N ALA A 171 -1.49 -10.92 -18.90
CA ALA A 171 -0.59 -11.97 -19.40
C ALA A 171 0.54 -11.46 -20.31
N SER A 172 0.30 -10.36 -21.03
CA SER A 172 1.26 -9.77 -21.97
C SER A 172 2.24 -8.78 -21.34
N ILE A 173 2.07 -8.43 -20.06
CA ILE A 173 2.91 -7.41 -19.42
C ILE A 173 3.63 -8.07 -18.22
N PRO A 174 4.94 -8.26 -18.32
CA PRO A 174 5.73 -8.78 -17.20
C PRO A 174 5.69 -7.79 -16.02
N THR A 175 6.00 -8.28 -14.84
CA THR A 175 6.13 -7.45 -13.64
C THR A 175 7.47 -7.69 -12.97
N SER A 176 7.96 -6.67 -12.28
CA SER A 176 9.20 -6.73 -11.53
C SER A 176 9.02 -6.15 -10.14
N TRP A 177 9.87 -6.53 -9.20
CA TRP A 177 9.89 -5.98 -7.87
C TRP A 177 11.09 -5.04 -7.69
N LEU A 178 10.81 -3.85 -7.18
CA LEU A 178 11.80 -2.84 -6.81
C LEU A 178 11.82 -2.66 -5.29
N GLU A 179 13.01 -2.47 -4.73
CA GLU A 179 13.17 -1.95 -3.38
C GLU A 179 13.62 -0.49 -3.46
N LEU A 180 12.85 0.41 -2.84
CA LEU A 180 13.13 1.84 -2.79
C LEU A 180 13.23 2.30 -1.34
N THR A 181 14.31 3.02 -0.99
CA THR A 181 14.45 3.64 0.33
C THR A 181 14.51 5.16 0.19
N LEU A 182 13.49 5.82 0.72
CA LEU A 182 13.31 7.27 0.67
C LEU A 182 13.48 7.87 2.07
N VAL A 183 14.00 9.11 2.11
CA VAL A 183 14.11 9.92 3.34
C VAL A 183 13.08 11.06 3.38
N GLU A 184 12.18 11.09 2.43
CA GLU A 184 11.06 12.03 2.33
C GLU A 184 9.73 11.27 2.16
N GLY A 185 8.60 11.95 2.41
CA GLY A 185 7.29 11.31 2.36
C GLY A 185 6.22 12.23 1.79
N LYS A 186 6.25 12.47 0.46
CA LYS A 186 5.21 13.22 -0.23
C LYS A 186 4.04 12.31 -0.61
N ASN A 187 2.87 12.91 -0.81
CA ASN A 187 1.66 12.18 -1.18
C ASN A 187 1.88 11.28 -2.40
N ARG A 188 1.66 9.97 -2.24
CA ARG A 188 1.80 8.92 -3.27
C ARG A 188 3.16 8.95 -4.01
N GLN A 189 4.21 9.32 -3.29
CA GLN A 189 5.51 9.62 -3.89
C GLN A 189 6.09 8.44 -4.67
N VAL A 190 6.22 7.26 -4.06
CA VAL A 190 6.78 6.07 -4.74
C VAL A 190 6.05 5.78 -6.04
N ARG A 191 4.71 5.75 -6.01
CA ARG A 191 3.89 5.48 -7.21
C ARG A 191 4.11 6.48 -8.33
N ARG A 192 4.33 7.76 -7.98
CA ARG A 192 4.61 8.81 -8.95
C ARG A 192 6.02 8.72 -9.50
N MET A 193 6.98 8.40 -8.65
CA MET A 193 8.38 8.22 -9.06
C MET A 193 8.52 7.07 -10.05
N THR A 194 7.95 5.90 -9.74
CA THR A 194 8.00 4.73 -10.63
C THR A 194 7.26 4.97 -11.94
N ALA A 195 6.10 5.64 -11.89
CA ALA A 195 5.38 6.01 -13.11
C ALA A 195 6.15 7.03 -13.97
N ALA A 196 6.87 7.98 -13.36
CA ALA A 196 7.67 8.98 -14.07
C ALA A 196 8.84 8.36 -14.86
N ILE A 197 9.35 7.21 -14.43
CA ILE A 197 10.37 6.46 -15.16
C ILE A 197 9.79 5.37 -16.07
N GLY A 198 8.46 5.35 -16.28
CA GLY A 198 7.79 4.44 -17.21
C GLY A 198 7.34 3.09 -16.61
N PHE A 199 7.53 2.85 -15.31
CA PHE A 199 7.20 1.58 -14.64
C PHE A 199 6.15 1.78 -13.53
N PRO A 200 4.84 1.91 -13.86
CA PRO A 200 3.82 2.21 -12.88
C PRO A 200 3.67 1.11 -11.82
N THR A 201 3.51 1.51 -10.56
CA THR A 201 3.35 0.61 -9.42
C THR A 201 1.97 -0.06 -9.41
N LEU A 202 1.94 -1.38 -9.37
CA LEU A 202 0.76 -2.23 -9.20
C LEU A 202 0.47 -2.52 -7.73
N ARG A 203 1.51 -2.89 -6.97
CA ARG A 203 1.44 -3.19 -5.54
C ARG A 203 2.54 -2.46 -4.79
N LEU A 204 2.23 -1.92 -3.61
CA LEU A 204 3.17 -1.16 -2.81
C LEU A 204 3.06 -1.57 -1.35
N LEU A 205 4.19 -2.01 -0.77
CA LEU A 205 4.31 -2.35 0.64
C LEU A 205 5.42 -1.50 1.28
N ARG A 206 5.15 -0.90 2.43
CA ARG A 206 6.22 -0.35 3.25
C ARG A 206 6.84 -1.46 4.10
N ALA A 207 8.05 -1.86 3.75
CA ALA A 207 8.73 -3.00 4.37
C ALA A 207 9.50 -2.62 5.65
N ARG A 208 10.03 -1.35 5.71
CA ARG A 208 10.83 -0.89 6.87
C ARG A 208 10.58 0.58 7.17
N ILE A 209 10.79 0.93 8.43
CA ILE A 209 10.94 2.29 8.96
C ILE A 209 12.21 2.29 9.80
N GLY A 210 13.20 3.16 9.46
CA GLY A 210 14.53 3.02 10.02
C GLY A 210 15.12 1.65 9.69
N ASN A 211 15.64 0.98 10.71
CA ASN A 211 16.13 -0.39 10.64
C ASN A 211 15.07 -1.43 11.05
N PHE A 212 13.91 -0.99 11.57
CA PHE A 212 12.82 -1.91 11.95
C PHE A 212 12.11 -2.45 10.71
N SER A 213 11.99 -3.78 10.64
CA SER A 213 11.41 -4.50 9.50
C SER A 213 10.04 -5.08 9.84
N LEU A 214 9.18 -5.14 8.81
CA LEU A 214 7.89 -5.82 8.85
C LEU A 214 8.00 -7.35 9.00
N ALA A 215 9.18 -7.94 8.80
CA ALA A 215 9.39 -9.39 8.72
C ALA A 215 8.67 -10.17 9.83
N GLY A 216 7.96 -11.25 9.43
CA GLY A 216 7.24 -12.14 10.34
C GLY A 216 5.87 -11.64 10.80
N LEU A 217 5.48 -10.40 10.53
CA LEU A 217 4.15 -9.88 10.90
C LEU A 217 3.15 -10.11 9.76
N LYS A 218 2.14 -10.95 9.99
CA LYS A 218 1.11 -11.26 8.99
C LYS A 218 0.23 -10.03 8.66
N PRO A 219 -0.31 -9.91 7.43
CA PRO A 219 -1.28 -8.85 7.11
C PRO A 219 -2.46 -8.82 8.09
N GLY A 220 -2.79 -7.64 8.60
CA GLY A 220 -3.83 -7.44 9.62
C GLY A 220 -3.39 -7.71 11.06
N ALA A 221 -2.20 -8.24 11.27
CA ALA A 221 -1.63 -8.42 12.60
C ALA A 221 -0.86 -7.19 13.07
N TRP A 222 -0.82 -7.00 14.38
CA TRP A 222 -0.01 -5.99 15.05
C TRP A 222 0.69 -6.55 16.28
N LYS A 223 1.74 -5.88 16.71
CA LYS A 223 2.43 -6.17 17.96
C LYS A 223 2.97 -4.90 18.61
N GLU A 224 3.13 -4.91 19.91
CA GLU A 224 3.86 -3.86 20.62
C GLU A 224 5.38 -4.05 20.42
N LEU A 225 6.09 -2.94 20.27
CA LEU A 225 7.53 -2.95 20.10
C LEU A 225 8.23 -2.93 21.46
N ASP A 226 9.15 -3.87 21.63
CA ASP A 226 10.07 -3.87 22.78
C ASP A 226 11.14 -2.77 22.67
N SER A 227 11.94 -2.59 23.72
CA SER A 227 12.98 -1.56 23.77
C SER A 227 14.07 -1.72 22.71
N ARG A 228 14.37 -2.96 22.25
CA ARG A 228 15.33 -3.23 21.18
C ARG A 228 14.75 -2.83 19.84
N GLU A 229 13.51 -3.16 19.57
CA GLU A 229 12.79 -2.85 18.34
C GLU A 229 12.54 -1.33 18.20
N ARG A 230 12.22 -0.65 19.30
CA ARG A 230 12.09 0.82 19.33
C ARG A 230 13.39 1.50 18.92
N ARG A 231 14.56 1.00 19.37
CA ARG A 231 15.87 1.54 18.93
C ARG A 231 16.11 1.37 17.43
N GLN A 232 15.53 0.37 16.79
CA GLN A 232 15.64 0.19 15.34
C GLN A 232 14.83 1.19 14.53
N LEU A 233 13.81 1.81 15.11
CA LEU A 233 13.05 2.87 14.46
C LEU A 233 13.87 4.15 14.29
N MET A 234 14.77 4.42 15.21
CA MET A 234 15.60 5.64 15.27
C MET A 234 17.04 5.24 14.99
N PRO A 235 17.50 5.27 13.73
CA PRO A 235 18.90 5.02 13.38
C PRO A 235 19.83 6.14 13.84
#